data_380ed055d0027e7fce9cba92e0356819
#
_entry.id   380ed055d0027e7fce9cba92e0356819
#
_cell.length_a   1.000
_cell.length_b   1.000
_cell.length_c   1.000
_cell.angle_alpha   90.00
_cell.angle_beta   90.00
_cell.angle_gamma   90.00
#
_symmetry.space_group_name_H-M   'P 1'
#
loop_
_entity.id
_entity.type
_entity.pdbx_description
1 polymer ?
#
loop_
_entity_poly.entity_id
_entity_poly.type
_entity_poly.pdbx_seq_one_letter_code
_entity_poly.pdbx_strand_id
1 'polypeptide(L)'
;MKGRKPRRTSLPPPHLVKTGSANFQYLHPPLEIQGEEKRLGSRSPLFTEFILSVGPLISQTVQALYGVVNLFWVSKSIGDKGIEVFGAVYIVDFITLGFADYLMTALDIRISYLFGEKSDVQECSQIYVDFLRSSLFFGLLMPAIILPISRPLIEWFGSSKEISLMCFHYLMPTTFGAFFNFIYMVSCGLIQSEGHSIIFGITQVSSLVLNMALFCPLFLLGFKMDIWGASLATVCSEGLVGMILVILIFSGKFTIKPNVRMFCRKFSPQTWQALKIGLASLMEDFSYSIPEILIQKYLNSAARAIGEYDTIIEVWGVIEKLYQFVGGSNDAFAIGLLPAASYAYGAKRYNRMLRLFMHANWITILISVAYSFLMIFFPSQIASIWSKDKDFLRWCGLLIPKVFYANFCFPLEYTTPALLQGMQRVTQATLLAGITSLLPIPLFSSILYFTGKKDPARIMWTYTVSDLFAALMCAIFISPYLYKLCKAPKDELIQNENSQKMVCLKVAKSGYLNPEPLIPEEEPVSKFSLLNPSDE
;
A
#
# COMPACT_ATOMS: atom_id res chain seq x y z
N MET A 1 -18.76 -41.98 50.25
CA MET A 1 -17.45 -41.42 49.93
C MET A 1 -17.61 -40.14 49.13
N LYS A 2 -17.44 -39.00 49.75
CA LYS A 2 -17.60 -37.66 49.14
C LYS A 2 -16.26 -37.22 48.56
N GLY A 3 -16.20 -37.04 47.20
CA GLY A 3 -15.01 -36.55 46.51
C GLY A 3 -14.74 -35.07 46.79
N ARG A 4 -13.57 -34.78 47.34
CA ARG A 4 -13.05 -33.42 47.50
C ARG A 4 -12.69 -32.82 46.13
N LYS A 5 -13.33 -31.70 45.74
CA LYS A 5 -12.89 -30.83 44.66
C LYS A 5 -11.54 -30.17 45.06
N PRO A 6 -10.55 -30.11 44.13
CA PRO A 6 -9.30 -29.38 44.41
C PRO A 6 -9.60 -27.87 44.49
N ARG A 7 -9.12 -27.23 45.57
CA ARG A 7 -9.06 -25.77 45.71
C ARG A 7 -8.18 -25.20 44.60
N ARG A 8 -8.75 -24.40 43.71
CA ARG A 8 -7.98 -23.51 42.84
C ARG A 8 -7.32 -22.46 43.76
N THR A 9 -6.04 -22.61 44.01
CA THR A 9 -5.17 -21.53 44.51
C THR A 9 -5.00 -20.57 43.36
N SER A 10 -5.64 -19.41 43.45
CA SER A 10 -5.32 -18.27 42.59
C SER A 10 -3.93 -17.80 42.96
N LEU A 11 -2.93 -18.21 42.17
CA LEU A 11 -1.60 -17.61 42.22
C LEU A 11 -1.75 -16.13 41.82
N PRO A 12 -1.13 -15.19 42.56
CA PRO A 12 -1.05 -13.80 42.14
C PRO A 12 -0.33 -13.70 40.78
N PRO A 13 -0.60 -12.65 40.00
CA PRO A 13 0.06 -12.49 38.71
C PRO A 13 1.61 -12.52 38.87
N PRO A 14 2.35 -13.18 37.97
CA PRO A 14 3.73 -13.61 38.22
C PRO A 14 4.80 -12.51 38.28
N HIS A 15 4.42 -11.25 38.42
CA HIS A 15 5.32 -10.10 38.37
C HIS A 15 5.37 -9.24 39.66
N LEU A 16 4.68 -9.62 40.71
CA LEU A 16 4.68 -8.84 41.98
C LEU A 16 4.88 -9.77 43.19
N VAL A 17 6.02 -9.69 43.84
CA VAL A 17 6.29 -10.37 45.10
C VAL A 17 6.38 -9.31 46.22
N LYS A 18 5.66 -9.53 47.35
CA LYS A 18 5.78 -8.71 48.56
C LYS A 18 7.10 -9.01 49.24
N THR A 19 8.04 -8.11 49.21
CA THR A 19 9.19 -8.12 50.14
C THR A 19 8.82 -7.31 51.37
N GLY A 20 9.12 -7.80 52.54
CA GLY A 20 8.62 -7.48 53.88
C GLY A 20 8.66 -6.05 54.42
N SER A 21 8.59 -5.06 53.60
CA SER A 21 8.29 -3.67 53.97
C SER A 21 7.77 -2.95 52.73
N ALA A 22 6.48 -2.94 52.54
CA ALA A 22 5.66 -2.09 51.61
C ALA A 22 6.24 -1.65 50.23
N ASN A 23 7.40 -2.08 49.82
CA ASN A 23 8.01 -1.80 48.54
C ASN A 23 7.79 -2.98 47.57
N PHE A 24 6.99 -2.76 46.54
CA PHE A 24 6.85 -3.69 45.44
C PHE A 24 8.09 -3.52 44.50
N GLN A 25 9.00 -4.47 44.54
CA GLN A 25 10.06 -4.55 43.51
C GLN A 25 9.55 -5.39 42.34
N TYR A 26 9.70 -4.88 41.13
CA TYR A 26 9.51 -5.66 39.92
C TYR A 26 10.60 -6.72 39.84
N LEU A 27 10.25 -7.99 39.94
CA LEU A 27 11.20 -9.12 39.83
C LEU A 27 11.73 -9.33 38.41
N HIS A 28 11.08 -8.73 37.42
CA HIS A 28 11.56 -8.71 36.03
C HIS A 28 11.53 -7.26 35.54
N PRO A 29 12.56 -6.83 34.82
CA PRO A 29 12.45 -5.57 34.08
C PRO A 29 11.15 -5.61 33.26
N PRO A 30 10.47 -4.47 33.08
CA PRO A 30 9.29 -4.43 32.22
C PRO A 30 9.66 -5.10 30.90
N LEU A 31 8.87 -6.12 30.49
CA LEU A 31 9.07 -6.84 29.24
C LEU A 31 9.39 -5.79 28.16
N GLU A 32 10.60 -5.86 27.59
CA GLU A 32 10.95 -4.96 26.48
C GLU A 32 9.83 -5.05 25.47
N ILE A 33 9.17 -3.91 25.23
CA ILE A 33 8.08 -3.83 24.26
C ILE A 33 8.68 -4.28 22.93
N GLN A 34 8.16 -5.37 22.38
CA GLN A 34 8.66 -5.90 21.11
C GLN A 34 8.65 -4.78 20.06
N GLY A 35 9.64 -4.79 19.18
CA GLY A 35 9.86 -3.66 18.26
C GLY A 35 8.62 -3.31 17.41
N GLU A 36 7.83 -4.31 16.98
CA GLU A 36 6.57 -4.15 16.25
C GLU A 36 5.46 -3.56 17.12
N GLU A 37 5.34 -3.95 18.39
CA GLU A 37 4.38 -3.34 19.30
C GLU A 37 4.68 -1.85 19.50
N LYS A 38 5.96 -1.47 19.57
CA LYS A 38 6.36 -0.07 19.65
C LYS A 38 5.97 0.70 18.38
N ARG A 39 6.14 0.11 17.20
CA ARG A 39 5.86 0.76 15.90
C ARG A 39 4.36 0.84 15.60
N LEU A 40 3.63 -0.27 15.79
CA LEU A 40 2.21 -0.39 15.41
C LEU A 40 1.26 -0.08 16.57
N GLY A 41 1.63 -0.45 17.80
CA GLY A 41 0.72 -0.47 18.94
C GLY A 41 0.87 0.65 19.97
N SER A 42 2.09 1.19 20.19
CA SER A 42 2.36 2.08 21.35
C SER A 42 2.47 3.56 20.98
N ARG A 43 2.79 3.91 19.74
CA ARG A 43 2.83 5.31 19.29
C ARG A 43 1.45 5.93 19.24
N SER A 44 1.36 7.27 19.25
CA SER A 44 0.07 7.94 19.03
C SER A 44 -0.52 7.53 17.67
N PRO A 45 -1.85 7.36 17.55
CA PRO A 45 -2.48 6.92 16.31
C PRO A 45 -2.15 7.82 15.11
N LEU A 46 -2.17 9.16 15.28
CA LEU A 46 -1.81 10.11 14.24
C LEU A 46 -0.39 9.90 13.72
N PHE A 47 0.58 9.78 14.64
CA PHE A 47 1.99 9.61 14.27
C PHE A 47 2.26 8.24 13.65
N THR A 48 1.53 7.21 14.12
CA THR A 48 1.60 5.86 13.54
C THR A 48 1.12 5.89 12.10
N GLU A 49 -0.05 6.46 11.84
CA GLU A 49 -0.63 6.59 10.50
C GLU A 49 0.30 7.34 9.55
N PHE A 50 0.78 8.51 9.98
CA PHE A 50 1.69 9.31 9.17
C PHE A 50 2.98 8.57 8.80
N ILE A 51 3.64 7.93 9.77
CA ILE A 51 4.91 7.21 9.49
C ILE A 51 4.67 5.98 8.60
N LEU A 52 3.57 5.25 8.81
CA LEU A 52 3.28 4.07 8.01
C LEU A 52 2.89 4.42 6.57
N SER A 53 2.36 5.62 6.34
CA SER A 53 2.02 6.10 5.00
C SER A 53 3.20 6.67 4.22
N VAL A 54 4.32 7.04 4.89
CA VAL A 54 5.50 7.61 4.19
C VAL A 54 6.07 6.66 3.15
N GLY A 55 6.25 5.38 3.48
CA GLY A 55 6.77 4.40 2.53
C GLY A 55 5.85 4.20 1.32
N PRO A 56 4.53 3.95 1.52
CA PRO A 56 3.57 3.91 0.43
C PRO A 56 3.52 5.19 -0.42
N LEU A 57 3.59 6.39 0.17
CA LEU A 57 3.68 7.65 -0.59
C LEU A 57 4.93 7.69 -1.50
N ILE A 58 6.07 7.23 -0.99
CA ILE A 58 7.28 7.08 -1.79
C ILE A 58 7.05 6.05 -2.89
N SER A 59 6.41 4.92 -2.58
CA SER A 59 6.10 3.86 -3.55
C SER A 59 5.24 4.38 -4.70
N GLN A 60 4.14 5.07 -4.43
CA GLN A 60 3.27 5.65 -5.45
C GLN A 60 4.01 6.68 -6.33
N THR A 61 4.87 7.50 -5.71
CA THR A 61 5.72 8.44 -6.47
C THR A 61 6.71 7.70 -7.37
N VAL A 62 7.31 6.62 -6.86
CA VAL A 62 8.26 5.79 -7.61
C VAL A 62 7.56 5.10 -8.78
N GLN A 63 6.37 4.55 -8.60
CA GLN A 63 5.60 3.93 -9.68
C GLN A 63 5.30 4.91 -10.83
N ALA A 64 4.88 6.14 -10.49
CA ALA A 64 4.69 7.19 -11.49
C ALA A 64 6.00 7.53 -12.24
N LEU A 65 7.13 7.59 -11.53
CA LEU A 65 8.44 7.84 -12.13
C LEU A 65 8.92 6.66 -12.99
N TYR A 66 8.61 5.42 -12.63
CA TYR A 66 8.94 4.24 -13.44
C TYR A 66 8.35 4.37 -14.85
N GLY A 67 7.08 4.75 -14.96
CA GLY A 67 6.42 4.99 -16.25
C GLY A 67 7.16 6.03 -17.09
N VAL A 68 7.51 7.17 -16.49
CA VAL A 68 8.23 8.26 -17.17
C VAL A 68 9.64 7.83 -17.60
N VAL A 69 10.38 7.15 -16.73
CA VAL A 69 11.76 6.71 -16.98
C VAL A 69 11.81 5.65 -18.09
N ASN A 70 10.94 4.65 -18.00
CA ASN A 70 10.86 3.61 -19.02
C ASN A 70 10.48 4.21 -20.39
N LEU A 71 9.49 5.11 -20.41
CA LEU A 71 9.10 5.81 -21.63
C LEU A 71 10.26 6.64 -22.22
N PHE A 72 11.03 7.35 -21.39
CA PHE A 72 12.21 8.09 -21.83
C PHE A 72 13.25 7.20 -22.51
N TRP A 73 13.62 6.07 -21.89
CA TRP A 73 14.60 5.16 -22.45
C TRP A 73 14.10 4.46 -23.73
N VAL A 74 12.83 4.05 -23.74
CA VAL A 74 12.18 3.42 -24.89
C VAL A 74 12.08 4.41 -26.07
N SER A 75 11.66 5.64 -25.84
CA SER A 75 11.59 6.66 -26.89
C SER A 75 12.96 6.97 -27.49
N LYS A 76 14.00 7.00 -26.66
CA LYS A 76 15.37 7.27 -27.10
C LYS A 76 15.99 6.11 -27.90
N SER A 77 15.63 4.86 -27.59
CA SER A 77 16.24 3.68 -28.21
C SER A 77 15.44 3.13 -29.40
N ILE A 78 14.10 3.19 -29.35
CA ILE A 78 13.20 2.57 -30.31
C ILE A 78 12.38 3.61 -31.10
N GLY A 79 12.19 4.80 -30.53
CA GLY A 79 11.42 5.88 -31.13
C GLY A 79 9.90 5.76 -30.91
N ASP A 80 9.10 6.36 -31.82
CA ASP A 80 7.66 6.52 -31.69
C ASP A 80 6.89 5.19 -31.54
N LYS A 81 7.32 4.15 -32.27
CA LYS A 81 6.70 2.82 -32.12
C LYS A 81 6.84 2.25 -30.73
N GLY A 82 7.97 2.52 -30.05
CA GLY A 82 8.16 2.11 -28.66
C GLY A 82 7.21 2.80 -27.69
N ILE A 83 6.90 4.07 -27.94
CA ILE A 83 5.93 4.84 -27.15
C ILE A 83 4.53 4.23 -27.30
N GLU A 84 4.12 3.91 -28.53
CA GLU A 84 2.83 3.27 -28.83
C GLU A 84 2.71 1.90 -28.14
N VAL A 85 3.78 1.08 -28.20
CA VAL A 85 3.83 -0.21 -27.50
C VAL A 85 3.69 -0.04 -26.00
N PHE A 86 4.40 0.93 -25.41
CA PHE A 86 4.35 1.15 -23.97
C PHE A 86 2.94 1.54 -23.48
N GLY A 87 2.23 2.35 -24.26
CA GLY A 87 0.83 2.69 -24.00
C GLY A 87 -0.13 1.50 -24.14
N ALA A 88 0.05 0.67 -25.17
CA ALA A 88 -0.81 -0.48 -25.43
C ALA A 88 -0.61 -1.65 -24.44
N VAL A 89 0.62 -1.84 -23.96
CA VAL A 89 0.98 -2.92 -23.01
C VAL A 89 0.43 -2.69 -21.62
N TYR A 90 0.29 -1.43 -21.20
CA TYR A 90 -0.07 -1.05 -19.84
C TYR A 90 -1.29 -1.80 -19.28
N ILE A 91 -2.34 -1.95 -20.10
CA ILE A 91 -3.58 -2.64 -19.69
C ILE A 91 -3.35 -4.12 -19.34
N VAL A 92 -2.45 -4.78 -20.08
CA VAL A 92 -2.16 -6.21 -19.90
C VAL A 92 -1.18 -6.42 -18.75
N ASP A 93 -0.18 -5.56 -18.63
CA ASP A 93 0.86 -5.62 -17.59
C ASP A 93 0.26 -5.34 -16.20
N PHE A 94 -0.80 -4.53 -16.15
CA PHE A 94 -1.56 -4.25 -14.93
C PHE A 94 -2.14 -5.51 -14.25
N ILE A 95 -2.42 -6.57 -15.00
CA ILE A 95 -2.85 -7.85 -14.44
C ILE A 95 -1.73 -8.45 -13.57
N THR A 96 -0.49 -8.41 -14.03
CA THR A 96 0.67 -8.92 -13.27
C THR A 96 0.90 -8.09 -12.01
N LEU A 97 0.81 -6.76 -12.12
CA LEU A 97 0.95 -5.84 -10.99
C LEU A 97 -0.13 -6.08 -9.93
N GLY A 98 -1.39 -6.22 -10.33
CA GLY A 98 -2.49 -6.52 -9.40
C GLY A 98 -2.30 -7.84 -8.64
N PHE A 99 -1.72 -8.88 -9.26
CA PHE A 99 -1.36 -10.10 -8.53
C PHE A 99 -0.21 -9.88 -7.54
N ALA A 100 0.75 -9.03 -7.85
CA ALA A 100 1.84 -8.67 -6.95
C ALA A 100 1.32 -7.91 -5.71
N ASP A 101 0.48 -6.90 -5.91
CA ASP A 101 -0.16 -6.12 -4.85
C ASP A 101 -1.11 -6.98 -4.00
N TYR A 102 -1.86 -7.88 -4.63
CA TYR A 102 -2.67 -8.88 -3.93
C TYR A 102 -1.85 -9.71 -2.94
N LEU A 103 -0.72 -10.27 -3.36
CA LEU A 103 0.13 -11.08 -2.49
C LEU A 103 0.78 -10.24 -1.38
N MET A 104 1.25 -9.04 -1.71
CA MET A 104 1.81 -8.09 -0.75
C MET A 104 0.80 -7.76 0.36
N THR A 105 -0.38 -7.29 -0.04
CA THR A 105 -1.44 -6.84 0.88
C THR A 105 -1.99 -7.98 1.72
N ALA A 106 -2.19 -9.16 1.12
CA ALA A 106 -2.64 -10.35 1.84
C ALA A 106 -1.69 -10.76 2.97
N LEU A 107 -0.38 -10.71 2.70
CA LEU A 107 0.64 -11.00 3.71
C LEU A 107 0.68 -9.93 4.79
N ASP A 108 0.73 -8.65 4.40
CA ASP A 108 0.80 -7.51 5.31
C ASP A 108 -0.34 -7.55 6.35
N ILE A 109 -1.58 -7.63 5.89
CA ILE A 109 -2.76 -7.68 6.75
C ILE A 109 -2.69 -8.86 7.73
N ARG A 110 -2.32 -10.04 7.24
CA ARG A 110 -2.34 -11.24 8.08
C ARG A 110 -1.25 -11.26 9.13
N ILE A 111 -0.02 -10.92 8.75
CA ILE A 111 1.11 -10.85 9.68
C ILE A 111 0.86 -9.78 10.75
N SER A 112 0.43 -8.58 10.35
CA SER A 112 0.11 -7.50 11.30
C SER A 112 -0.99 -7.89 12.29
N TYR A 113 -2.03 -8.60 11.82
CA TYR A 113 -3.08 -9.13 12.67
C TYR A 113 -2.53 -10.13 13.71
N LEU A 114 -1.72 -11.09 13.27
CA LEU A 114 -1.12 -12.10 14.14
C LEU A 114 -0.15 -11.50 15.15
N PHE A 115 0.58 -10.46 14.81
CA PHE A 115 1.39 -9.69 15.77
C PHE A 115 0.49 -9.05 16.85
N GLY A 116 -0.68 -8.53 16.46
CA GLY A 116 -1.67 -8.01 17.41
C GLY A 116 -2.21 -9.08 18.36
N GLU A 117 -2.46 -10.29 17.87
CA GLU A 117 -2.87 -11.44 18.69
C GLU A 117 -1.74 -12.01 19.55
N LYS A 118 -0.49 -11.56 19.36
CA LYS A 118 0.73 -12.11 19.99
C LYS A 118 0.93 -13.60 19.65
N SER A 119 0.63 -13.96 18.42
CA SER A 119 0.84 -15.31 17.88
C SER A 119 2.33 -15.67 17.82
N ASP A 120 2.63 -16.96 17.66
CA ASP A 120 4.01 -17.44 17.58
C ASP A 120 4.71 -16.89 16.32
N VAL A 121 5.88 -16.31 16.52
CA VAL A 121 6.76 -15.80 15.44
C VAL A 121 7.11 -16.91 14.44
N GLN A 122 7.16 -18.18 14.87
CA GLN A 122 7.41 -19.30 13.97
C GLN A 122 6.24 -19.51 12.99
N GLU A 123 4.99 -19.30 13.43
CA GLU A 123 3.82 -19.36 12.54
C GLU A 123 3.87 -18.23 11.52
N CYS A 124 4.15 -17.01 11.95
CA CYS A 124 4.35 -15.87 11.04
C CYS A 124 5.48 -16.13 10.03
N SER A 125 6.59 -16.74 10.49
CA SER A 125 7.71 -17.12 9.60
C SER A 125 7.29 -18.18 8.58
N GLN A 126 6.45 -19.13 8.95
CA GLN A 126 5.91 -20.13 8.03
C GLN A 126 5.01 -19.48 6.97
N ILE A 127 4.17 -18.53 7.36
CA ILE A 127 3.30 -17.81 6.42
C ILE A 127 4.14 -17.08 5.37
N TYR A 128 5.20 -16.38 5.78
CA TYR A 128 6.10 -15.72 4.82
C TYR A 128 6.70 -16.70 3.81
N VAL A 129 7.21 -17.86 4.28
CA VAL A 129 7.74 -18.90 3.39
C VAL A 129 6.66 -19.46 2.46
N ASP A 130 5.43 -19.62 2.95
CA ASP A 130 4.31 -20.07 2.14
C ASP A 130 3.95 -19.04 1.05
N PHE A 131 4.05 -17.74 1.35
CA PHE A 131 3.89 -16.68 0.36
C PHE A 131 5.01 -16.65 -0.68
N LEU A 132 6.26 -16.93 -0.30
CA LEU A 132 7.35 -17.12 -1.27
C LEU A 132 7.05 -18.28 -2.23
N ARG A 133 6.50 -19.40 -1.71
CA ARG A 133 6.08 -20.55 -2.55
C ARG A 133 4.90 -20.17 -3.45
N SER A 134 3.94 -19.42 -2.92
CA SER A 134 2.82 -18.89 -3.70
C SER A 134 3.28 -17.94 -4.81
N SER A 135 4.28 -17.09 -4.52
CA SER A 135 4.91 -16.20 -5.51
C SER A 135 5.54 -16.99 -6.66
N LEU A 136 6.23 -18.08 -6.36
CA LEU A 136 6.77 -18.98 -7.39
C LEU A 136 5.65 -19.64 -8.20
N PHE A 137 4.60 -20.16 -7.55
CA PHE A 137 3.49 -20.81 -8.22
C PHE A 137 2.74 -19.86 -9.15
N PHE A 138 2.28 -18.71 -8.64
CA PHE A 138 1.57 -17.72 -9.43
C PHE A 138 2.46 -17.09 -10.50
N GLY A 139 3.72 -16.80 -10.18
CA GLY A 139 4.67 -16.24 -11.15
C GLY A 139 4.96 -17.16 -12.32
N LEU A 140 5.08 -18.46 -12.10
CA LEU A 140 5.22 -19.44 -13.18
C LEU A 140 3.93 -19.64 -13.99
N LEU A 141 2.77 -19.33 -13.41
CA LEU A 141 1.47 -19.41 -14.09
C LEU A 141 1.23 -18.19 -15.00
N MET A 142 1.80 -17.02 -14.70
CA MET A 142 1.58 -15.76 -15.45
C MET A 142 1.84 -15.88 -16.95
N PRO A 143 2.95 -16.44 -17.44
CA PRO A 143 3.16 -16.60 -18.88
C PRO A 143 2.06 -17.41 -19.58
N ALA A 144 1.56 -18.44 -18.92
CA ALA A 144 0.51 -19.31 -19.46
C ALA A 144 -0.86 -18.61 -19.55
N ILE A 145 -1.11 -17.62 -18.69
CA ILE A 145 -2.35 -16.84 -18.70
C ILE A 145 -2.23 -15.65 -19.65
N ILE A 146 -1.17 -14.84 -19.49
CA ILE A 146 -1.08 -13.53 -20.12
C ILE A 146 -0.67 -13.63 -21.58
N LEU A 147 0.35 -14.43 -21.92
CA LEU A 147 0.88 -14.46 -23.29
C LEU A 147 -0.15 -14.91 -24.35
N PRO A 148 -1.00 -15.93 -24.12
CA PRO A 148 -2.00 -16.32 -25.11
C PRO A 148 -3.08 -15.25 -25.33
N ILE A 149 -3.40 -14.46 -24.30
CA ILE A 149 -4.50 -13.47 -24.32
C ILE A 149 -3.97 -12.11 -24.83
N SER A 150 -2.69 -11.82 -24.65
CA SER A 150 -2.10 -10.48 -24.89
C SER A 150 -2.33 -9.98 -26.31
N ARG A 151 -1.97 -10.75 -27.33
CA ARG A 151 -2.10 -10.33 -28.73
C ARG A 151 -3.55 -10.12 -29.15
N PRO A 152 -4.49 -11.08 -28.95
CA PRO A 152 -5.90 -10.87 -29.26
C PRO A 152 -6.51 -9.68 -28.55
N LEU A 153 -6.14 -9.46 -27.29
CA LEU A 153 -6.66 -8.35 -26.48
C LEU A 153 -6.16 -6.99 -27.00
N ILE A 154 -4.86 -6.87 -27.28
CA ILE A 154 -4.25 -5.63 -27.79
C ILE A 154 -4.78 -5.29 -29.19
N GLU A 155 -4.94 -6.28 -30.08
CA GLU A 155 -5.57 -6.09 -31.39
C GLU A 155 -7.04 -5.70 -31.27
N TRP A 156 -7.76 -6.24 -30.30
CA TRP A 156 -9.15 -5.87 -30.02
C TRP A 156 -9.29 -4.40 -29.56
N PHE A 157 -8.27 -3.86 -28.88
CA PHE A 157 -8.20 -2.43 -28.53
C PHE A 157 -7.86 -1.52 -29.70
N GLY A 158 -7.55 -2.06 -30.87
CA GLY A 158 -7.35 -1.30 -32.11
C GLY A 158 -5.89 -1.09 -32.51
N SER A 159 -4.95 -1.73 -31.81
CA SER A 159 -3.53 -1.69 -32.20
C SER A 159 -3.27 -2.53 -33.46
N SER A 160 -2.26 -2.12 -34.25
CA SER A 160 -1.82 -2.87 -35.42
C SER A 160 -1.21 -4.23 -35.03
N LYS A 161 -1.18 -5.18 -35.99
CA LYS A 161 -0.53 -6.49 -35.76
C LYS A 161 0.96 -6.36 -35.43
N GLU A 162 1.63 -5.33 -35.98
CA GLU A 162 3.04 -5.04 -35.69
C GLU A 162 3.22 -4.63 -34.23
N ILE A 163 2.42 -3.67 -33.79
CA ILE A 163 2.43 -3.20 -32.38
C ILE A 163 2.05 -4.33 -31.42
N SER A 164 1.02 -5.12 -31.74
CA SER A 164 0.63 -6.29 -30.94
C SER A 164 1.76 -7.31 -30.77
N LEU A 165 2.58 -7.54 -31.83
CA LEU A 165 3.74 -8.41 -31.74
C LEU A 165 4.84 -7.80 -30.86
N MET A 166 5.11 -6.51 -30.99
CA MET A 166 6.08 -5.81 -30.13
C MET A 166 5.64 -5.82 -28.66
N CYS A 167 4.35 -5.64 -28.39
CA CYS A 167 3.77 -5.78 -27.04
C CYS A 167 3.97 -7.19 -26.48
N PHE A 168 3.77 -8.21 -27.28
CA PHE A 168 4.03 -9.60 -26.89
C PHE A 168 5.52 -9.80 -26.51
N HIS A 169 6.46 -9.25 -27.28
CA HIS A 169 7.89 -9.30 -26.95
C HIS A 169 8.19 -8.55 -25.64
N TYR A 170 7.55 -7.40 -25.39
CA TYR A 170 7.68 -6.68 -24.12
C TYR A 170 7.15 -7.51 -22.93
N LEU A 171 6.01 -8.18 -23.10
CA LEU A 171 5.37 -8.97 -22.04
C LEU A 171 6.10 -10.29 -21.71
N MET A 172 6.95 -10.79 -22.61
CA MET A 172 7.71 -12.01 -22.35
C MET A 172 8.57 -11.93 -21.08
N PRO A 173 9.51 -10.97 -20.94
CA PRO A 173 10.34 -10.89 -19.74
C PRO A 173 9.54 -10.60 -18.47
N THR A 174 8.53 -9.71 -18.50
CA THR A 174 7.70 -9.38 -17.34
C THR A 174 6.93 -10.59 -16.85
N THR A 175 6.33 -11.37 -17.73
CA THR A 175 5.54 -12.54 -17.36
C THR A 175 6.39 -13.72 -16.91
N PHE A 176 7.49 -14.04 -17.63
CA PHE A 176 8.42 -15.09 -17.19
C PHE A 176 9.18 -14.70 -15.92
N GLY A 177 9.43 -13.42 -15.72
CA GLY A 177 10.07 -12.86 -14.52
C GLY A 177 9.10 -12.49 -13.42
N ALA A 178 7.80 -12.68 -13.57
CA ALA A 178 6.78 -12.26 -12.61
C ALA A 178 7.01 -12.81 -11.19
N PHE A 179 7.58 -14.00 -11.05
CA PHE A 179 7.92 -14.55 -9.74
C PHE A 179 8.95 -13.70 -8.98
N PHE A 180 9.88 -13.00 -9.66
CA PHE A 180 10.82 -12.09 -9.03
C PHE A 180 10.11 -10.84 -8.49
N ASN A 181 9.20 -10.26 -9.29
CA ASN A 181 8.36 -9.15 -8.85
C ASN A 181 7.49 -9.57 -7.65
N PHE A 182 6.86 -10.74 -7.69
CA PHE A 182 6.03 -11.24 -6.58
C PHE A 182 6.84 -11.48 -5.30
N ILE A 183 8.04 -12.05 -5.39
CA ILE A 183 8.96 -12.20 -4.25
C ILE A 183 9.37 -10.84 -3.69
N TYR A 184 9.65 -9.87 -4.55
CA TYR A 184 9.97 -8.50 -4.17
C TYR A 184 8.79 -7.86 -3.40
N MET A 185 7.58 -7.88 -3.95
CA MET A 185 6.39 -7.30 -3.34
C MET A 185 5.98 -8.00 -2.04
N VAL A 186 6.03 -9.32 -1.98
CA VAL A 186 5.80 -10.10 -0.75
C VAL A 186 6.80 -9.73 0.35
N SER A 187 8.08 -9.53 -0.01
CA SER A 187 9.08 -9.09 0.97
C SER A 187 8.86 -7.65 1.43
N CYS A 188 8.37 -6.78 0.54
CA CYS A 188 7.93 -5.43 0.88
C CYS A 188 6.73 -5.45 1.84
N GLY A 189 5.73 -6.30 1.60
CA GLY A 189 4.58 -6.50 2.49
C GLY A 189 4.99 -6.96 3.89
N LEU A 190 5.99 -7.85 3.99
CA LEU A 190 6.52 -8.24 5.28
C LEU A 190 7.14 -7.05 6.03
N ILE A 191 7.94 -6.25 5.35
CA ILE A 191 8.59 -5.07 5.95
C ILE A 191 7.54 -4.05 6.42
N GLN A 192 6.48 -3.86 5.65
CA GLN A 192 5.36 -2.98 5.99
C GLN A 192 4.58 -3.55 7.19
N SER A 193 4.34 -4.86 7.25
CA SER A 193 3.63 -5.52 8.36
C SER A 193 4.37 -5.42 9.70
N GLU A 194 5.69 -5.33 9.69
CA GLU A 194 6.50 -5.06 10.88
C GLU A 194 6.55 -3.56 11.25
N GLY A 195 5.93 -2.67 10.47
CA GLY A 195 5.93 -1.23 10.67
C GLY A 195 7.22 -0.53 10.24
N HIS A 196 7.98 -1.13 9.33
CA HIS A 196 9.21 -0.56 8.75
C HIS A 196 8.96 0.19 7.43
N SER A 197 7.93 1.04 7.40
CA SER A 197 7.47 1.75 6.20
C SER A 197 8.57 2.55 5.48
N ILE A 198 9.49 3.18 6.22
CA ILE A 198 10.61 3.92 5.61
C ILE A 198 11.54 2.96 4.84
N ILE A 199 11.81 1.77 5.38
CA ILE A 199 12.62 0.75 4.69
C ILE A 199 11.89 0.31 3.42
N PHE A 200 10.58 0.10 3.48
CA PHE A 200 9.75 -0.17 2.30
C PHE A 200 9.93 0.90 1.22
N GLY A 201 9.80 2.19 1.56
CA GLY A 201 10.03 3.30 0.63
C GLY A 201 11.46 3.31 0.04
N ILE A 202 12.48 3.06 0.86
CA ILE A 202 13.87 2.97 0.39
C ILE A 202 14.06 1.83 -0.62
N THR A 203 13.43 0.67 -0.41
CA THR A 203 13.52 -0.44 -1.37
C THR A 203 12.90 -0.10 -2.71
N GLN A 204 11.77 0.63 -2.71
CA GLN A 204 11.13 1.12 -3.94
C GLN A 204 12.05 2.08 -4.71
N VAL A 205 12.62 3.07 -4.03
CA VAL A 205 13.59 3.99 -4.63
C VAL A 205 14.81 3.25 -5.16
N SER A 206 15.33 2.27 -4.43
CA SER A 206 16.50 1.50 -4.85
C SER A 206 16.24 0.72 -6.14
N SER A 207 15.06 0.12 -6.28
CA SER A 207 14.64 -0.56 -7.50
C SER A 207 14.57 0.41 -8.69
N LEU A 208 13.94 1.59 -8.52
CA LEU A 208 13.88 2.61 -9.56
C LEU A 208 15.27 3.10 -9.99
N VAL A 209 16.15 3.39 -9.03
CA VAL A 209 17.50 3.86 -9.32
C VAL A 209 18.30 2.80 -10.10
N LEU A 210 18.21 1.54 -9.72
CA LEU A 210 18.85 0.43 -10.46
C LEU A 210 18.29 0.29 -11.87
N ASN A 211 16.97 0.41 -12.03
CA ASN A 211 16.35 0.39 -13.35
C ASN A 211 16.85 1.54 -14.22
N MET A 212 16.76 2.77 -13.72
CA MET A 212 17.07 3.99 -14.46
C MET A 212 18.55 4.13 -14.80
N ALA A 213 19.43 3.91 -13.81
CA ALA A 213 20.86 4.23 -13.94
C ALA A 213 21.71 3.06 -14.43
N LEU A 214 21.23 1.82 -14.29
CA LEU A 214 22.02 0.63 -14.63
C LEU A 214 21.36 -0.20 -15.73
N PHE A 215 20.18 -0.78 -15.45
CA PHE A 215 19.63 -1.83 -16.33
C PHE A 215 19.05 -1.30 -17.64
N CYS A 216 18.28 -0.21 -17.65
CA CYS A 216 17.76 0.38 -18.86
C CYS A 216 18.87 0.85 -19.83
N PRO A 217 19.87 1.65 -19.41
CA PRO A 217 20.99 2.02 -20.28
C PRO A 217 21.78 0.81 -20.77
N LEU A 218 22.02 -0.16 -19.90
CA LEU A 218 22.80 -1.35 -20.23
C LEU A 218 22.12 -2.20 -21.31
N PHE A 219 20.81 -2.47 -21.15
CA PHE A 219 20.09 -3.35 -22.08
C PHE A 219 19.71 -2.63 -23.38
N LEU A 220 19.19 -1.41 -23.29
CA LEU A 220 18.73 -0.68 -24.48
C LEU A 220 19.86 -0.04 -25.29
N LEU A 221 20.88 0.54 -24.64
CA LEU A 221 21.97 1.21 -25.33
C LEU A 221 23.22 0.34 -25.43
N GLY A 222 23.61 -0.37 -24.36
CA GLY A 222 24.80 -1.20 -24.31
C GLY A 222 24.65 -2.46 -25.16
N PHE A 223 23.66 -3.28 -24.87
CA PHE A 223 23.37 -4.51 -25.62
C PHE A 223 22.48 -4.28 -26.87
N LYS A 224 21.95 -3.07 -27.04
CA LYS A 224 21.05 -2.71 -28.16
C LYS A 224 19.87 -3.68 -28.30
N MET A 225 19.32 -4.08 -27.16
CA MET A 225 18.13 -4.92 -27.13
C MET A 225 16.91 -4.13 -27.62
N ASP A 226 15.99 -4.84 -28.24
CA ASP A 226 14.69 -4.29 -28.66
C ASP A 226 13.79 -4.03 -27.44
N ILE A 227 12.52 -3.73 -27.65
CA ILE A 227 11.52 -3.36 -26.61
C ILE A 227 11.52 -4.29 -25.38
N TRP A 228 11.81 -5.58 -25.55
CA TRP A 228 11.93 -6.53 -24.45
C TRP A 228 13.09 -6.26 -23.48
N GLY A 229 14.10 -5.48 -23.89
CA GLY A 229 15.17 -5.02 -23.01
C GLY A 229 14.68 -4.07 -21.92
N ALA A 230 13.66 -3.25 -22.20
CA ALA A 230 13.06 -2.35 -21.20
C ALA A 230 12.32 -3.13 -20.10
N SER A 231 11.53 -4.13 -20.49
CA SER A 231 10.82 -4.98 -19.52
C SER A 231 11.78 -5.87 -18.72
N LEU A 232 12.83 -6.40 -19.36
CA LEU A 232 13.88 -7.15 -18.68
C LEU A 232 14.62 -6.29 -17.64
N ALA A 233 14.84 -5.00 -17.93
CA ALA A 233 15.46 -4.06 -16.97
C ALA A 233 14.63 -3.93 -15.69
N THR A 234 13.31 -3.85 -15.80
CA THR A 234 12.40 -3.81 -14.65
C THR A 234 12.48 -5.12 -13.85
N VAL A 235 12.39 -6.26 -14.51
CA VAL A 235 12.50 -7.58 -13.85
C VAL A 235 13.84 -7.74 -13.11
N CYS A 236 14.95 -7.31 -13.73
CA CYS A 236 16.26 -7.40 -13.10
C CYS A 236 16.42 -6.46 -11.90
N SER A 237 15.89 -5.23 -11.98
CA SER A 237 15.98 -4.26 -10.88
C SER A 237 15.17 -4.71 -9.67
N GLU A 238 13.93 -5.09 -9.87
CA GLU A 238 13.05 -5.59 -8.81
C GLU A 238 13.51 -6.93 -8.26
N GLY A 239 13.92 -7.84 -9.14
CA GLY A 239 14.46 -9.14 -8.78
C GLY A 239 15.71 -9.05 -7.91
N LEU A 240 16.65 -8.16 -8.26
CA LEU A 240 17.87 -7.95 -7.48
C LEU A 240 17.54 -7.41 -6.08
N VAL A 241 16.69 -6.38 -5.99
CA VAL A 241 16.28 -5.81 -4.69
C VAL A 241 15.50 -6.85 -3.88
N GLY A 242 14.57 -7.58 -4.53
CA GLY A 242 13.79 -8.65 -3.89
C GLY A 242 14.67 -9.76 -3.32
N MET A 243 15.68 -10.20 -4.06
CA MET A 243 16.64 -11.21 -3.57
C MET A 243 17.47 -10.69 -2.40
N ILE A 244 17.91 -9.43 -2.43
CA ILE A 244 18.59 -8.80 -1.28
C ILE A 244 17.69 -8.78 -0.06
N LEU A 245 16.41 -8.41 -0.21
CA LEU A 245 15.44 -8.40 0.89
C LEU A 245 15.23 -9.81 1.47
N VAL A 246 15.06 -10.83 0.64
CA VAL A 246 14.94 -12.22 1.09
C VAL A 246 16.17 -12.63 1.91
N ILE A 247 17.38 -12.34 1.43
CA ILE A 247 18.63 -12.64 2.16
C ILE A 247 18.65 -11.91 3.51
N LEU A 248 18.25 -10.65 3.57
CA LEU A 248 18.19 -9.87 4.81
C LEU A 248 17.17 -10.43 5.81
N ILE A 249 16.01 -10.88 5.33
CA ILE A 249 14.95 -11.48 6.15
C ILE A 249 15.44 -12.84 6.69
N PHE A 250 16.00 -13.71 5.86
CA PHE A 250 16.54 -15.00 6.29
C PHE A 250 17.76 -14.86 7.21
N SER A 251 18.50 -13.74 7.13
CA SER A 251 19.60 -13.45 8.07
C SER A 251 19.14 -13.05 9.48
N GLY A 252 17.82 -12.92 9.71
CA GLY A 252 17.24 -12.65 11.03
C GLY A 252 17.33 -11.17 11.46
N LYS A 253 17.52 -10.22 10.52
CA LYS A 253 17.54 -8.78 10.81
C LYS A 253 16.17 -8.19 11.12
N PHE A 254 15.11 -8.91 10.81
CA PHE A 254 13.72 -8.55 11.07
C PHE A 254 13.14 -9.39 12.22
N THR A 255 11.92 -9.08 12.67
CA THR A 255 11.23 -9.82 13.74
C THR A 255 10.94 -11.26 13.30
N ILE A 256 10.54 -11.44 12.05
CA ILE A 256 10.32 -12.76 11.43
C ILE A 256 11.65 -13.39 11.04
N LYS A 257 11.82 -14.66 11.42
CA LYS A 257 13.06 -15.44 11.21
C LYS A 257 12.76 -16.73 10.48
N PRO A 258 12.52 -16.70 9.15
CA PRO A 258 12.24 -17.89 8.38
C PRO A 258 13.46 -18.81 8.32
N ASN A 259 13.21 -20.12 8.19
CA ASN A 259 14.23 -21.12 8.01
C ASN A 259 13.97 -21.89 6.71
N VAL A 260 15.03 -22.23 5.99
CA VAL A 260 14.95 -23.00 4.73
C VAL A 260 14.17 -24.31 4.90
N ARG A 261 14.25 -24.95 6.06
CA ARG A 261 13.48 -26.17 6.37
C ARG A 261 11.96 -25.97 6.32
N MET A 262 11.48 -24.72 6.45
CA MET A 262 10.04 -24.37 6.39
C MET A 262 9.47 -24.54 4.98
N PHE A 263 10.31 -24.51 3.94
CA PHE A 263 9.87 -24.81 2.56
C PHE A 263 9.32 -26.24 2.38
N CYS A 264 9.74 -27.18 3.23
CA CYS A 264 9.24 -28.57 3.18
C CYS A 264 8.02 -28.81 4.08
N ARG A 265 7.58 -27.83 4.86
CA ARG A 265 6.40 -27.96 5.71
C ARG A 265 5.09 -27.81 4.91
N LYS A 266 3.99 -28.32 5.45
CA LYS A 266 2.64 -28.09 4.90
C LYS A 266 2.29 -26.61 4.98
N PHE A 267 1.46 -26.14 4.05
CA PHE A 267 0.91 -24.77 4.08
C PHE A 267 0.15 -24.54 5.39
N SER A 268 0.39 -23.39 6.02
CA SER A 268 -0.36 -22.98 7.20
C SER A 268 -1.82 -22.70 6.84
N PRO A 269 -2.80 -23.10 7.69
CA PRO A 269 -4.19 -22.64 7.54
C PRO A 269 -4.33 -21.12 7.51
N GLN A 270 -3.44 -20.41 8.19
CA GLN A 270 -3.38 -18.96 8.22
C GLN A 270 -3.03 -18.34 6.85
N THR A 271 -2.19 -19.04 6.06
CA THR A 271 -1.85 -18.64 4.68
C THR A 271 -3.09 -18.62 3.80
N TRP A 272 -3.97 -19.63 3.90
CA TRP A 272 -5.22 -19.65 3.15
C TRP A 272 -6.19 -18.54 3.56
N GLN A 273 -6.20 -18.17 4.84
CA GLN A 273 -6.99 -17.04 5.30
C GLN A 273 -6.42 -15.72 4.77
N ALA A 274 -5.09 -15.56 4.77
CA ALA A 274 -4.42 -14.41 4.19
C ALA A 274 -4.75 -14.23 2.70
N LEU A 275 -4.62 -15.28 1.90
CA LEU A 275 -4.96 -15.27 0.47
C LEU A 275 -6.42 -14.86 0.22
N LYS A 276 -7.35 -15.29 1.08
CA LYS A 276 -8.75 -14.85 0.96
C LYS A 276 -8.93 -13.37 1.27
N ILE A 277 -8.21 -12.84 2.27
CA ILE A 277 -8.32 -11.42 2.68
C ILE A 277 -7.82 -10.51 1.56
N GLY A 278 -6.74 -10.87 0.91
CA GLY A 278 -6.17 -10.12 -0.21
C GLY A 278 -7.07 -10.04 -1.46
N LEU A 279 -8.09 -10.91 -1.61
CA LEU A 279 -9.00 -10.86 -2.76
C LEU A 279 -9.71 -9.50 -2.93
N ALA A 280 -9.86 -8.73 -1.85
CA ALA A 280 -10.43 -7.39 -1.94
C ALA A 280 -9.50 -6.44 -2.71
N SER A 281 -8.19 -6.46 -2.44
CA SER A 281 -7.21 -5.65 -3.18
C SER A 281 -7.13 -6.07 -4.65
N LEU A 282 -7.09 -7.37 -4.92
CA LEU A 282 -7.12 -7.86 -6.31
C LEU A 282 -8.37 -7.38 -7.08
N MET A 283 -9.53 -7.37 -6.42
CA MET A 283 -10.76 -6.86 -7.01
C MET A 283 -10.70 -5.35 -7.24
N GLU A 284 -10.09 -4.61 -6.31
CA GLU A 284 -9.87 -3.17 -6.43
C GLU A 284 -8.99 -2.84 -7.63
N ASP A 285 -7.84 -3.51 -7.78
CA ASP A 285 -6.92 -3.32 -8.90
C ASP A 285 -7.58 -3.59 -10.25
N PHE A 286 -8.27 -4.73 -10.41
CA PHE A 286 -8.98 -5.03 -11.65
C PHE A 286 -10.13 -4.07 -11.95
N SER A 287 -10.74 -3.51 -10.91
CA SER A 287 -11.84 -2.57 -11.06
C SER A 287 -11.39 -1.19 -11.54
N TYR A 288 -10.11 -0.86 -11.42
CA TYR A 288 -9.56 0.40 -11.93
C TYR A 288 -9.46 0.43 -13.46
N SER A 289 -8.93 -0.63 -14.07
CA SER A 289 -8.58 -0.64 -15.49
C SER A 289 -9.78 -0.84 -16.42
N ILE A 290 -10.73 -1.71 -16.05
CA ILE A 290 -11.86 -2.07 -16.91
C ILE A 290 -12.81 -0.89 -17.16
N PRO A 291 -13.23 -0.11 -16.15
CA PRO A 291 -14.10 1.04 -16.34
C PRO A 291 -13.48 2.15 -17.18
N GLU A 292 -12.19 2.35 -17.08
CA GLU A 292 -11.47 3.42 -17.78
C GLU A 292 -11.48 3.23 -19.29
N ILE A 293 -11.39 1.99 -19.76
CA ILE A 293 -11.53 1.65 -21.18
C ILE A 293 -12.89 2.10 -21.74
N LEU A 294 -13.95 1.92 -20.97
CA LEU A 294 -15.29 2.25 -21.42
C LEU A 294 -15.51 3.77 -21.51
N ILE A 295 -15.04 4.51 -20.50
CA ILE A 295 -15.17 5.98 -20.53
C ILE A 295 -14.34 6.58 -21.66
N GLN A 296 -13.12 6.06 -21.91
CA GLN A 296 -12.29 6.46 -23.03
C GLN A 296 -12.99 6.20 -24.39
N LYS A 297 -13.64 5.04 -24.54
CA LYS A 297 -14.43 4.74 -25.76
C LYS A 297 -15.57 5.73 -25.98
N TYR A 298 -16.31 6.08 -24.95
CA TYR A 298 -17.39 7.07 -25.05
C TYR A 298 -16.84 8.47 -25.34
N LEU A 299 -15.75 8.86 -24.69
CA LEU A 299 -15.10 10.15 -24.93
C LEU A 299 -14.58 10.26 -26.36
N ASN A 300 -13.93 9.21 -26.88
CA ASN A 300 -13.46 9.14 -28.25
C ASN A 300 -14.60 9.31 -29.27
N SER A 301 -15.73 8.65 -29.02
CA SER A 301 -16.91 8.78 -29.88
C SER A 301 -17.49 10.19 -29.84
N ALA A 302 -17.54 10.81 -28.65
CA ALA A 302 -18.03 12.18 -28.47
C ALA A 302 -17.10 13.21 -29.12
N ALA A 303 -15.79 13.08 -28.94
CA ALA A 303 -14.78 13.96 -29.50
C ALA A 303 -14.78 13.95 -31.03
N ARG A 304 -14.95 12.78 -31.65
CA ARG A 304 -15.10 12.66 -33.12
C ARG A 304 -16.38 13.31 -33.62
N ALA A 305 -17.47 13.24 -32.85
CA ALA A 305 -18.75 13.83 -33.25
C ALA A 305 -18.70 15.36 -33.32
N ILE A 306 -17.82 16.01 -32.56
CA ILE A 306 -17.65 17.48 -32.57
C ILE A 306 -16.44 17.94 -33.38
N GLY A 307 -15.64 17.01 -33.95
CA GLY A 307 -14.46 17.33 -34.76
C GLY A 307 -13.20 17.74 -33.98
N GLU A 308 -13.19 17.56 -32.65
CA GLU A 308 -12.10 17.97 -31.75
C GLU A 308 -11.37 16.77 -31.14
N TYR A 309 -11.22 15.70 -31.94
CA TYR A 309 -10.74 14.41 -31.43
C TYR A 309 -9.34 14.51 -30.82
N ASP A 310 -8.36 15.06 -31.55
CA ASP A 310 -6.96 15.07 -31.12
C ASP A 310 -6.79 15.89 -29.84
N THR A 311 -7.37 17.10 -29.80
CA THR A 311 -7.31 17.99 -28.64
C THR A 311 -7.92 17.36 -27.39
N ILE A 312 -9.10 16.73 -27.51
CA ILE A 312 -9.81 16.15 -26.34
C ILE A 312 -9.08 14.93 -25.82
N ILE A 313 -8.45 14.12 -26.67
CA ILE A 313 -7.64 12.97 -26.23
C ILE A 313 -6.38 13.40 -25.49
N GLU A 314 -5.72 14.47 -25.96
CA GLU A 314 -4.59 15.06 -25.21
C GLU A 314 -5.04 15.57 -23.85
N VAL A 315 -6.16 16.27 -23.76
CA VAL A 315 -6.75 16.75 -22.50
C VAL A 315 -7.09 15.56 -21.58
N TRP A 316 -7.67 14.50 -22.14
CA TRP A 316 -7.96 13.28 -21.40
C TRP A 316 -6.70 12.68 -20.76
N GLY A 317 -5.61 12.56 -21.51
CA GLY A 317 -4.34 12.05 -20.99
C GLY A 317 -3.81 12.86 -19.80
N VAL A 318 -4.04 14.19 -19.78
CA VAL A 318 -3.68 15.03 -18.63
C VAL A 318 -4.62 14.78 -17.46
N ILE A 319 -5.93 14.71 -17.68
CA ILE A 319 -6.93 14.44 -16.64
C ILE A 319 -6.63 13.11 -15.95
N GLU A 320 -6.34 12.07 -16.72
CA GLU A 320 -6.00 10.75 -16.21
C GLU A 320 -4.78 10.79 -15.27
N LYS A 321 -3.70 11.47 -15.66
CA LYS A 321 -2.51 11.63 -14.83
C LYS A 321 -2.78 12.41 -13.54
N LEU A 322 -3.59 13.46 -13.61
CA LEU A 322 -3.99 14.23 -12.43
C LEU A 322 -4.85 13.39 -11.48
N TYR A 323 -5.77 12.59 -12.01
CA TYR A 323 -6.64 11.72 -11.23
C TYR A 323 -5.86 10.58 -10.56
N GLN A 324 -4.94 9.93 -11.29
CA GLN A 324 -4.03 8.90 -10.75
C GLN A 324 -3.13 9.46 -9.63
N PHE A 325 -2.62 10.68 -9.77
CA PHE A 325 -1.78 11.29 -8.74
C PHE A 325 -2.54 11.52 -7.43
N VAL A 326 -3.76 11.98 -7.51
CA VAL A 326 -4.63 12.16 -6.33
C VAL A 326 -5.02 10.81 -5.75
N GLY A 327 -5.38 9.83 -6.59
CA GLY A 327 -5.70 8.47 -6.20
C GLY A 327 -4.54 7.81 -5.45
N GLY A 328 -3.33 7.84 -6.03
CA GLY A 328 -2.12 7.30 -5.40
C GLY A 328 -1.79 7.91 -4.05
N SER A 329 -2.09 9.21 -3.86
CA SER A 329 -1.91 9.85 -2.55
C SER A 329 -2.89 9.30 -1.50
N ASN A 330 -4.15 9.06 -1.86
CA ASN A 330 -5.16 8.47 -0.96
C ASN A 330 -4.87 7.00 -0.67
N ASP A 331 -4.48 6.24 -1.70
CA ASP A 331 -4.09 4.85 -1.59
C ASP A 331 -2.89 4.64 -0.65
N ALA A 332 -1.90 5.53 -0.71
CA ALA A 332 -0.75 5.46 0.18
C ALA A 332 -1.13 5.54 1.68
N PHE A 333 -2.13 6.34 2.03
CA PHE A 333 -2.66 6.37 3.40
C PHE A 333 -3.51 5.14 3.72
N ALA A 334 -4.23 4.59 2.75
CA ALA A 334 -4.95 3.32 2.93
C ALA A 334 -3.98 2.15 3.17
N ILE A 335 -2.89 2.05 2.39
CA ILE A 335 -1.83 1.05 2.58
C ILE A 335 -1.13 1.25 3.94
N GLY A 336 -0.93 2.49 4.40
CA GLY A 336 -0.39 2.78 5.73
C GLY A 336 -1.34 2.38 6.86
N LEU A 337 -2.64 2.53 6.66
CA LEU A 337 -3.68 2.14 7.61
C LEU A 337 -3.77 0.61 7.81
N LEU A 338 -3.55 -0.18 6.76
CA LEU A 338 -3.73 -1.64 6.77
C LEU A 338 -2.99 -2.34 7.92
N PRO A 339 -1.65 -2.24 8.08
CA PRO A 339 -0.94 -2.92 9.15
C PRO A 339 -1.33 -2.41 10.54
N ALA A 340 -1.53 -1.09 10.68
CA ALA A 340 -1.91 -0.49 11.96
C ALA A 340 -3.31 -0.91 12.42
N ALA A 341 -4.29 -0.93 11.50
CA ALA A 341 -5.66 -1.34 11.76
C ALA A 341 -5.74 -2.85 12.05
N SER A 342 -5.02 -3.67 11.26
CA SER A 342 -4.96 -5.12 11.44
C SER A 342 -4.35 -5.49 12.78
N TYR A 343 -3.23 -4.85 13.14
CA TYR A 343 -2.61 -5.02 14.46
C TYR A 343 -3.55 -4.62 15.59
N ALA A 344 -4.20 -3.44 15.49
CA ALA A 344 -5.11 -2.95 16.52
C ALA A 344 -6.33 -3.89 16.68
N TYR A 345 -6.83 -4.46 15.59
CA TYR A 345 -7.93 -5.42 15.61
C TYR A 345 -7.51 -6.74 16.26
N GLY A 346 -6.36 -7.32 15.90
CA GLY A 346 -5.78 -8.51 16.52
C GLY A 346 -5.54 -8.33 18.02
N ALA A 347 -5.03 -7.17 18.42
CA ALA A 347 -4.81 -6.79 19.82
C ALA A 347 -6.10 -6.41 20.56
N LYS A 348 -7.28 -6.45 19.90
CA LYS A 348 -8.59 -6.04 20.46
C LYS A 348 -8.64 -4.57 20.93
N ARG A 349 -7.76 -3.71 20.39
CA ARG A 349 -7.69 -2.27 20.68
C ARG A 349 -8.59 -1.48 19.73
N TYR A 350 -9.89 -1.66 19.85
CA TYR A 350 -10.89 -1.13 18.92
C TYR A 350 -10.95 0.40 18.87
N ASN A 351 -10.75 1.08 20.00
CA ASN A 351 -10.68 2.55 20.03
C ASN A 351 -9.44 3.08 19.29
N ARG A 352 -8.29 2.37 19.38
CA ARG A 352 -7.09 2.71 18.63
C ARG A 352 -7.35 2.58 17.12
N MET A 353 -7.97 1.48 16.70
CA MET A 353 -8.36 1.24 15.32
C MET A 353 -9.27 2.34 14.76
N LEU A 354 -10.30 2.73 15.53
CA LEU A 354 -11.19 3.83 15.16
C LEU A 354 -10.41 5.15 14.98
N ARG A 355 -9.49 5.47 15.90
CA ARG A 355 -8.68 6.69 15.82
C ARG A 355 -7.75 6.68 14.61
N LEU A 356 -7.12 5.54 14.29
CA LEU A 356 -6.30 5.39 13.09
C LEU A 356 -7.12 5.69 11.84
N PHE A 357 -8.29 5.06 11.70
CA PHE A 357 -9.20 5.31 10.58
C PHE A 357 -9.63 6.78 10.47
N MET A 358 -9.98 7.41 11.61
CA MET A 358 -10.35 8.82 11.62
C MET A 358 -9.18 9.72 11.20
N HIS A 359 -7.95 9.39 11.63
CA HIS A 359 -6.76 10.16 11.26
C HIS A 359 -6.41 9.97 9.79
N ALA A 360 -6.46 8.75 9.24
CA ALA A 360 -6.28 8.50 7.81
C ALA A 360 -7.27 9.36 6.99
N ASN A 361 -8.56 9.31 7.35
CA ASN A 361 -9.60 10.03 6.60
C ASN A 361 -9.44 11.56 6.63
N TRP A 362 -9.27 12.18 7.81
CA TRP A 362 -9.20 13.65 7.81
C TRP A 362 -7.96 14.20 7.13
N ILE A 363 -6.81 13.48 7.19
CA ILE A 363 -5.59 13.86 6.47
C ILE A 363 -5.82 13.79 4.96
N THR A 364 -6.34 12.66 4.48
CA THR A 364 -6.60 12.45 3.04
C THR A 364 -7.70 13.36 2.51
N ILE A 365 -8.74 13.67 3.30
CA ILE A 365 -9.75 14.66 2.95
C ILE A 365 -9.11 16.06 2.78
N LEU A 366 -8.23 16.48 3.68
CA LEU A 366 -7.54 17.76 3.55
C LEU A 366 -6.68 17.82 2.27
N ILE A 367 -5.96 16.74 1.99
CA ILE A 367 -5.16 16.60 0.76
C ILE A 367 -6.08 16.68 -0.47
N SER A 368 -7.15 15.90 -0.50
CA SER A 368 -8.11 15.87 -1.62
C SER A 368 -8.83 17.21 -1.81
N VAL A 369 -9.19 17.92 -0.74
CA VAL A 369 -9.74 19.28 -0.80
C VAL A 369 -8.74 20.26 -1.40
N ALA A 370 -7.46 20.19 -0.99
CA ALA A 370 -6.41 21.04 -1.56
C ALA A 370 -6.22 20.79 -3.06
N TYR A 371 -6.21 19.52 -3.48
CA TYR A 371 -6.16 19.17 -4.91
C TYR A 371 -7.41 19.65 -5.66
N SER A 372 -8.60 19.42 -5.11
CA SER A 372 -9.85 19.89 -5.71
C SER A 372 -9.83 21.41 -5.90
N PHE A 373 -9.38 22.16 -4.90
CA PHE A 373 -9.26 23.60 -5.00
C PHE A 373 -8.33 24.00 -6.17
N LEU A 374 -7.16 23.38 -6.29
CA LEU A 374 -6.22 23.67 -7.38
C LEU A 374 -6.81 23.32 -8.75
N MET A 375 -7.46 22.15 -8.88
CA MET A 375 -8.03 21.68 -10.16
C MET A 375 -9.28 22.44 -10.59
N ILE A 376 -10.06 22.97 -9.64
CA ILE A 376 -11.28 23.70 -9.95
C ILE A 376 -10.96 25.17 -10.28
N PHE A 377 -10.07 25.81 -9.53
CA PHE A 377 -9.81 27.24 -9.67
C PHE A 377 -8.67 27.57 -10.64
N PHE A 378 -7.71 26.64 -10.85
CA PHE A 378 -6.53 26.87 -11.67
C PHE A 378 -6.31 25.79 -12.75
N PRO A 379 -7.35 25.25 -13.43
CA PRO A 379 -7.21 24.12 -14.34
C PRO A 379 -6.31 24.43 -15.54
N SER A 380 -6.48 25.60 -16.17
CA SER A 380 -5.69 26.00 -17.34
C SER A 380 -4.24 26.33 -16.98
N GLN A 381 -3.98 26.89 -15.80
CA GLN A 381 -2.62 27.17 -15.31
C GLN A 381 -1.85 25.88 -15.06
N ILE A 382 -2.49 24.89 -14.46
CA ILE A 382 -1.92 23.57 -14.23
C ILE A 382 -1.68 22.88 -15.58
N ALA A 383 -2.65 22.88 -16.48
CA ALA A 383 -2.54 22.27 -17.80
C ALA A 383 -1.46 22.94 -18.67
N SER A 384 -1.14 24.23 -18.43
CA SER A 384 -0.10 24.96 -19.17
C SER A 384 1.33 24.40 -18.97
N ILE A 385 1.52 23.47 -18.02
CA ILE A 385 2.76 22.71 -17.83
C ILE A 385 2.98 21.75 -19.01
N TRP A 386 1.89 21.22 -19.60
CA TRP A 386 1.96 20.25 -20.72
C TRP A 386 1.91 20.93 -22.08
N SER A 387 1.00 21.89 -22.28
CA SER A 387 0.85 22.59 -23.55
C SER A 387 0.40 24.02 -23.35
N LYS A 388 0.84 24.92 -24.25
CA LYS A 388 0.42 26.35 -24.28
C LYS A 388 -0.62 26.62 -25.38
N ASP A 389 -1.08 25.57 -26.08
CA ASP A 389 -2.11 25.72 -27.08
C ASP A 389 -3.42 26.23 -26.49
N LYS A 390 -4.06 27.19 -27.17
CA LYS A 390 -5.24 27.86 -26.65
C LYS A 390 -6.49 26.95 -26.59
N ASP A 391 -6.65 26.11 -27.59
CA ASP A 391 -7.78 25.19 -27.65
C ASP A 391 -7.62 24.08 -26.61
N PHE A 392 -6.41 23.54 -26.43
CA PHE A 392 -6.07 22.61 -25.36
C PHE A 392 -6.37 23.21 -23.97
N LEU A 393 -5.89 24.42 -23.68
CA LEU A 393 -6.12 25.08 -22.39
C LEU A 393 -7.61 25.39 -22.14
N ARG A 394 -8.35 25.76 -23.19
CA ARG A 394 -9.80 25.96 -23.11
C ARG A 394 -10.52 24.67 -22.71
N TRP A 395 -10.20 23.55 -23.36
CA TRP A 395 -10.80 22.26 -23.04
C TRP A 395 -10.37 21.76 -21.65
N CYS A 396 -9.12 21.93 -21.25
CA CYS A 396 -8.67 21.65 -19.88
C CYS A 396 -9.47 22.46 -18.86
N GLY A 397 -9.67 23.76 -19.08
CA GLY A 397 -10.48 24.62 -18.23
C GLY A 397 -11.94 24.18 -18.11
N LEU A 398 -12.49 23.54 -19.16
CA LEU A 398 -13.86 23.06 -19.18
C LEU A 398 -14.01 21.66 -18.55
N LEU A 399 -13.07 20.75 -18.79
CA LEU A 399 -13.19 19.32 -18.43
C LEU A 399 -12.63 19.01 -17.04
N ILE A 400 -11.45 19.53 -16.68
CA ILE A 400 -10.79 19.22 -15.40
C ILE A 400 -11.68 19.50 -14.18
N PRO A 401 -12.31 20.67 -14.02
CA PRO A 401 -13.14 20.95 -12.84
C PRO A 401 -14.25 19.91 -12.61
N LYS A 402 -14.84 19.40 -13.70
CA LYS A 402 -15.96 18.44 -13.63
C LYS A 402 -15.55 17.10 -13.04
N VAL A 403 -14.29 16.74 -13.16
CA VAL A 403 -13.73 15.50 -12.59
C VAL A 403 -13.53 15.65 -11.07
N PHE A 404 -13.12 16.84 -10.61
CA PHE A 404 -12.65 17.02 -9.24
C PHE A 404 -13.66 17.67 -8.28
N TYR A 405 -14.91 17.92 -8.68
CA TYR A 405 -15.91 18.53 -7.77
C TYR A 405 -16.23 17.69 -6.54
N ALA A 406 -16.25 16.36 -6.63
CA ALA A 406 -16.53 15.46 -5.50
C ALA A 406 -15.30 14.75 -4.96
N ASN A 407 -14.10 15.09 -5.43
CA ASN A 407 -12.87 14.41 -5.06
C ASN A 407 -12.56 14.43 -3.54
N PHE A 408 -13.15 15.33 -2.75
CA PHE A 408 -13.08 15.32 -1.29
C PHE A 408 -13.75 14.08 -0.66
N CYS A 409 -14.60 13.37 -1.40
CA CYS A 409 -15.21 12.10 -1.02
C CYS A 409 -14.33 10.89 -1.33
N PHE A 410 -13.38 11.03 -2.25
CA PHE A 410 -12.49 9.98 -2.74
C PHE A 410 -11.72 9.22 -1.65
N PRO A 411 -11.22 9.86 -0.57
CA PRO A 411 -10.57 9.16 0.53
C PRO A 411 -11.35 8.00 1.13
N LEU A 412 -12.68 8.09 1.20
CA LEU A 412 -13.51 7.03 1.77
C LEU A 412 -13.50 5.75 0.94
N GLU A 413 -13.29 5.87 -0.36
CA GLU A 413 -13.20 4.73 -1.28
C GLU A 413 -11.99 3.84 -1.01
N TYR A 414 -10.88 4.42 -0.59
CA TYR A 414 -9.64 3.69 -0.24
C TYR A 414 -9.60 3.24 1.21
N THR A 415 -9.90 4.14 2.13
CA THR A 415 -9.73 3.87 3.57
C THR A 415 -10.79 2.92 4.12
N THR A 416 -12.01 2.88 3.55
CA THR A 416 -13.09 2.01 4.04
C THR A 416 -12.83 0.53 3.72
N PRO A 417 -12.48 0.13 2.48
CA PRO A 417 -12.05 -1.24 2.20
C PRO A 417 -10.84 -1.64 3.05
N ALA A 418 -9.83 -0.75 3.19
CA ALA A 418 -8.66 -1.00 4.00
C ALA A 418 -9.02 -1.30 5.48
N LEU A 419 -9.94 -0.53 6.08
CA LEU A 419 -10.42 -0.81 7.43
C LEU A 419 -11.13 -2.16 7.51
N LEU A 420 -12.02 -2.49 6.57
CA LEU A 420 -12.73 -3.78 6.53
C LEU A 420 -11.78 -4.96 6.36
N GLN A 421 -10.75 -4.81 5.53
CA GLN A 421 -9.66 -5.79 5.37
C GLN A 421 -8.89 -5.96 6.68
N GLY A 422 -8.51 -4.87 7.33
CA GLY A 422 -7.88 -4.87 8.66
C GLY A 422 -8.72 -5.56 9.73
N MET A 423 -10.06 -5.46 9.65
CA MET A 423 -11.02 -6.20 10.49
C MET A 423 -11.22 -7.66 10.06
N GLN A 424 -10.47 -8.18 9.12
CA GLN A 424 -10.60 -9.53 8.58
C GLN A 424 -11.98 -9.80 7.95
N ARG A 425 -12.67 -8.75 7.46
CA ARG A 425 -14.03 -8.82 6.86
C ARG A 425 -13.96 -8.97 5.34
N VAL A 426 -13.42 -10.10 4.90
CA VAL A 426 -13.14 -10.40 3.48
C VAL A 426 -14.33 -10.12 2.57
N THR A 427 -15.47 -10.75 2.81
CA THR A 427 -16.63 -10.66 1.92
C THR A 427 -17.14 -9.23 1.78
N GLN A 428 -17.18 -8.49 2.89
CA GLN A 428 -17.64 -7.10 2.88
C GLN A 428 -16.66 -6.18 2.17
N ALA A 429 -15.35 -6.36 2.39
CA ALA A 429 -14.33 -5.59 1.70
C ALA A 429 -14.35 -5.85 0.19
N THR A 430 -14.39 -7.12 -0.24
CA THR A 430 -14.44 -7.49 -1.67
C THR A 430 -15.70 -7.00 -2.37
N LEU A 431 -16.87 -7.15 -1.72
CA LEU A 431 -18.13 -6.64 -2.28
C LEU A 431 -18.11 -5.12 -2.38
N LEU A 432 -17.60 -4.43 -1.35
CA LEU A 432 -17.51 -2.97 -1.37
C LEU A 432 -16.60 -2.50 -2.50
N ALA A 433 -15.38 -3.06 -2.63
CA ALA A 433 -14.46 -2.75 -3.71
C ALA A 433 -15.12 -2.91 -5.10
N GLY A 434 -15.81 -4.04 -5.34
CA GLY A 434 -16.54 -4.24 -6.60
C GLY A 434 -17.67 -3.22 -6.83
N ILE A 435 -18.40 -2.83 -5.79
CA ILE A 435 -19.51 -1.88 -5.91
C ILE A 435 -19.01 -0.44 -6.09
N THR A 436 -17.91 -0.06 -5.46
CA THR A 436 -17.40 1.32 -5.50
C THR A 436 -16.51 1.59 -6.71
N SER A 437 -15.71 0.63 -7.14
CA SER A 437 -14.74 0.84 -8.21
C SER A 437 -15.22 0.31 -9.57
N LEU A 438 -15.81 -0.90 -9.65
CA LEU A 438 -16.20 -1.50 -10.92
C LEU A 438 -17.52 -0.98 -11.47
N LEU A 439 -18.51 -0.74 -10.60
CA LEU A 439 -19.89 -0.45 -11.04
C LEU A 439 -20.15 1.00 -11.46
N PRO A 440 -19.67 2.04 -10.72
CA PRO A 440 -20.14 3.42 -10.93
C PRO A 440 -19.71 4.00 -12.28
N ILE A 441 -18.45 3.86 -12.64
CA ILE A 441 -17.91 4.45 -13.87
C ILE A 441 -18.62 3.90 -15.13
N PRO A 442 -18.76 2.58 -15.35
CA PRO A 442 -19.53 2.04 -16.47
C PRO A 442 -20.99 2.48 -16.48
N LEU A 443 -21.63 2.48 -15.32
CA LEU A 443 -23.03 2.84 -15.19
C LEU A 443 -23.27 4.32 -15.55
N PHE A 444 -22.58 5.23 -14.86
CA PHE A 444 -22.79 6.65 -15.04
C PHE A 444 -22.23 7.19 -16.35
N SER A 445 -21.09 6.66 -16.85
CA SER A 445 -20.58 7.03 -18.16
C SER A 445 -21.55 6.65 -19.29
N SER A 446 -22.18 5.46 -19.19
CA SER A 446 -23.19 5.03 -20.15
C SER A 446 -24.43 5.94 -20.09
N ILE A 447 -24.96 6.22 -18.91
CA ILE A 447 -26.12 7.09 -18.73
C ILE A 447 -25.82 8.49 -19.30
N LEU A 448 -24.68 9.09 -18.94
CA LEU A 448 -24.32 10.44 -19.38
C LEU A 448 -24.03 10.51 -20.88
N TYR A 449 -23.44 9.47 -21.46
CA TYR A 449 -23.19 9.39 -22.89
C TYR A 449 -24.49 9.31 -23.70
N PHE A 450 -25.40 8.40 -23.35
CA PHE A 450 -26.63 8.19 -24.10
C PHE A 450 -27.66 9.33 -23.90
N THR A 451 -27.70 9.93 -22.70
CA THR A 451 -28.63 11.05 -22.43
C THR A 451 -28.06 12.41 -22.83
N GLY A 452 -26.72 12.54 -22.98
CA GLY A 452 -26.00 13.81 -23.14
C GLY A 452 -25.72 14.23 -24.57
N LYS A 453 -26.32 13.64 -25.59
CA LYS A 453 -26.08 13.97 -27.02
C LYS A 453 -24.58 13.88 -27.40
N LYS A 454 -23.84 13.00 -26.75
CA LYS A 454 -22.39 12.81 -26.96
C LYS A 454 -21.54 14.05 -26.66
N ASP A 455 -21.89 14.84 -25.64
CA ASP A 455 -21.08 15.97 -25.19
C ASP A 455 -19.95 15.50 -24.29
N PRO A 456 -18.66 15.74 -24.66
CA PRO A 456 -17.49 15.37 -23.84
C PRO A 456 -17.53 15.97 -22.43
N ALA A 457 -17.99 17.21 -22.31
CA ALA A 457 -18.07 17.91 -21.03
C ALA A 457 -19.09 17.26 -20.07
N ARG A 458 -20.11 16.63 -20.60
CA ARG A 458 -21.10 15.90 -19.80
C ARG A 458 -20.59 14.53 -19.38
N ILE A 459 -19.82 13.86 -20.23
CA ILE A 459 -19.19 12.57 -19.89
C ILE A 459 -18.25 12.72 -18.70
N MET A 460 -17.52 13.84 -18.57
CA MET A 460 -16.60 14.07 -17.46
C MET A 460 -17.26 14.15 -16.08
N TRP A 461 -18.56 14.42 -16.00
CA TRP A 461 -19.30 14.34 -14.74
C TRP A 461 -19.38 12.91 -14.17
N THR A 462 -19.03 11.90 -14.97
CA THR A 462 -18.98 10.50 -14.52
C THR A 462 -18.16 10.36 -13.25
N TYR A 463 -16.97 10.96 -13.18
CA TYR A 463 -16.09 10.87 -12.01
C TYR A 463 -16.74 11.45 -10.76
N THR A 464 -17.22 12.68 -10.82
CA THR A 464 -17.90 13.34 -9.70
C THR A 464 -19.12 12.55 -9.19
N VAL A 465 -19.94 12.00 -10.10
CA VAL A 465 -21.11 11.20 -9.70
C VAL A 465 -20.68 9.84 -9.15
N SER A 466 -19.63 9.24 -9.70
CA SER A 466 -19.06 7.97 -9.21
C SER A 466 -18.47 8.14 -7.81
N ASP A 467 -17.69 9.18 -7.54
CA ASP A 467 -17.11 9.46 -6.23
C ASP A 467 -18.19 9.66 -5.15
N LEU A 468 -19.27 10.40 -5.49
CA LEU A 468 -20.40 10.58 -4.57
C LEU A 468 -21.14 9.26 -4.29
N PHE A 469 -21.33 8.44 -5.31
CA PHE A 469 -21.95 7.13 -5.16
C PHE A 469 -21.08 6.20 -4.33
N ALA A 470 -19.77 6.15 -4.61
CA ALA A 470 -18.81 5.35 -3.88
C ALA A 470 -18.75 5.76 -2.39
N ALA A 471 -18.70 7.06 -2.10
CA ALA A 471 -18.74 7.57 -0.73
C ALA A 471 -20.02 7.18 0.02
N LEU A 472 -21.17 7.24 -0.66
CA LEU A 472 -22.45 6.80 -0.09
C LEU A 472 -22.42 5.31 0.25
N MET A 473 -21.92 4.47 -0.65
CA MET A 473 -21.79 3.02 -0.42
C MET A 473 -20.80 2.74 0.73
N CYS A 474 -19.65 3.41 0.76
CA CYS A 474 -18.71 3.33 1.86
C CYS A 474 -19.37 3.69 3.20
N ALA A 475 -20.10 4.79 3.26
CA ALA A 475 -20.81 5.21 4.46
C ALA A 475 -21.85 4.18 4.95
N ILE A 476 -22.60 3.58 4.01
CA ILE A 476 -23.58 2.52 4.33
C ILE A 476 -22.87 1.27 4.88
N PHE A 477 -21.83 0.80 4.21
CA PHE A 477 -21.12 -0.41 4.61
C PHE A 477 -20.37 -0.26 5.94
N ILE A 478 -19.75 0.91 6.19
CA ILE A 478 -18.93 1.14 7.38
C ILE A 478 -19.76 1.48 8.62
N SER A 479 -20.94 2.09 8.47
CA SER A 479 -21.72 2.62 9.60
C SER A 479 -22.01 1.60 10.72
N PRO A 480 -22.40 0.32 10.44
CA PRO A 480 -22.65 -0.67 11.49
C PRO A 480 -21.37 -1.05 12.25
N TYR A 481 -20.21 -0.98 11.59
CA TYR A 481 -18.93 -1.27 12.21
C TYR A 481 -18.44 -0.11 13.05
N LEU A 482 -18.55 1.13 12.55
CA LEU A 482 -18.23 2.33 13.32
C LEU A 482 -19.08 2.40 14.61
N TYR A 483 -20.37 2.12 14.51
CA TYR A 483 -21.24 2.07 15.69
C TYR A 483 -20.76 1.05 16.74
N LYS A 484 -20.33 -0.15 16.30
CA LYS A 484 -19.77 -1.17 17.20
C LYS A 484 -18.45 -0.73 17.81
N LEU A 485 -17.56 -0.13 17.00
CA LEU A 485 -16.26 0.37 17.44
C LEU A 485 -16.40 1.53 18.45
N CYS A 486 -17.36 2.44 18.24
CA CYS A 486 -17.64 3.53 19.18
C CYS A 486 -18.17 3.04 20.53
N LYS A 487 -18.88 1.90 20.55
CA LYS A 487 -19.40 1.28 21.78
C LYS A 487 -18.41 0.34 22.47
N ALA A 488 -17.29 0.04 21.82
CA ALA A 488 -16.28 -0.84 22.41
C ALA A 488 -15.70 -0.24 23.71
N PRO A 489 -15.35 -1.10 24.70
CA PRO A 489 -14.73 -0.64 25.95
C PRO A 489 -13.42 0.10 25.65
N LYS A 490 -13.08 1.07 26.51
CA LYS A 490 -11.82 1.81 26.37
C LYS A 490 -10.64 0.85 26.50
N ASP A 491 -9.63 1.06 25.65
CA ASP A 491 -8.43 0.23 25.63
C ASP A 491 -7.73 0.23 27.02
N GLU A 492 -7.43 -0.94 27.56
CA GLU A 492 -6.86 -1.09 28.91
C GLU A 492 -5.53 -0.35 29.11
N LEU A 493 -4.72 -0.20 28.06
CA LEU A 493 -3.45 0.55 28.11
C LEU A 493 -3.63 2.05 28.36
N ILE A 494 -4.70 2.65 27.83
CA ILE A 494 -5.01 4.08 28.09
C ILE A 494 -5.48 4.26 29.54
N GLN A 495 -6.17 3.27 30.09
CA GLN A 495 -6.55 3.29 31.52
C GLN A 495 -5.32 3.17 32.41
N ASN A 496 -4.33 2.34 32.05
CA ASN A 496 -3.09 2.19 32.82
C ASN A 496 -2.19 3.44 32.72
N GLU A 497 -2.02 4.05 31.54
CA GLU A 497 -1.28 5.31 31.40
C GLU A 497 -1.95 6.47 32.15
N ASN A 498 -3.28 6.59 32.06
CA ASN A 498 -4.01 7.62 32.80
C ASN A 498 -4.01 7.35 34.31
N SER A 499 -4.03 6.09 34.71
CA SER A 499 -3.91 5.70 36.13
C SER A 499 -2.51 5.97 36.66
N GLN A 500 -1.45 5.68 35.88
CA GLN A 500 -0.07 6.01 36.25
C GLN A 500 0.16 7.52 36.29
N LYS A 501 -0.33 8.29 35.31
CA LYS A 501 -0.27 9.77 35.35
C LYS A 501 -1.04 10.34 36.51
N MET A 502 -2.20 9.76 36.84
CA MET A 502 -2.99 10.20 38.00
C MET A 502 -2.32 9.82 39.33
N VAL A 503 -1.66 8.68 39.42
CA VAL A 503 -0.84 8.28 40.58
C VAL A 503 0.38 9.19 40.70
N CYS A 504 1.12 9.46 39.64
CA CYS A 504 2.22 10.41 39.65
C CYS A 504 1.78 11.84 40.04
N LEU A 505 0.63 12.31 39.52
CA LEU A 505 0.06 13.62 39.88
C LEU A 505 -0.42 13.66 41.34
N LYS A 506 -0.96 12.57 41.89
CA LYS A 506 -1.34 12.47 43.29
C LYS A 506 -0.11 12.41 44.20
N VAL A 507 0.94 11.69 43.83
CA VAL A 507 2.20 11.62 44.55
C VAL A 507 2.93 12.97 44.53
N ALA A 508 2.96 13.67 43.36
CA ALA A 508 3.51 15.03 43.26
C ALA A 508 2.71 16.06 44.06
N LYS A 509 1.38 15.92 44.19
CA LYS A 509 0.55 16.78 45.02
C LYS A 509 0.62 16.46 46.53
N SER A 510 1.06 15.26 46.90
CA SER A 510 1.17 14.87 48.32
C SER A 510 2.48 15.28 48.99
N GLY A 511 3.39 15.96 48.26
CA GLY A 511 4.60 16.55 48.85
C GLY A 511 5.67 15.55 49.33
N TYR A 512 5.55 14.27 49.01
CA TYR A 512 6.48 13.21 49.47
C TYR A 512 7.63 12.89 48.49
N LEU A 513 7.96 13.79 47.60
CA LEU A 513 9.16 13.66 46.78
C LEU A 513 9.90 14.99 46.76
N ASN A 514 10.89 15.13 47.64
CA ASN A 514 12.04 15.97 47.37
C ASN A 514 12.87 15.19 46.34
N PRO A 515 13.12 15.70 45.16
CA PRO A 515 14.05 15.06 44.24
C PRO A 515 15.45 15.45 44.69
N GLU A 516 16.12 14.65 45.49
CA GLU A 516 17.58 14.64 45.46
C GLU A 516 18.02 14.12 44.11
N PRO A 517 18.86 14.88 43.39
CA PRO A 517 19.41 14.40 42.14
C PRO A 517 20.41 13.28 42.46
N LEU A 518 20.09 12.06 42.11
CA LEU A 518 21.05 10.96 42.00
C LEU A 518 22.00 11.31 40.83
N ILE A 519 23.06 12.00 41.14
CA ILE A 519 24.27 12.05 40.33
C ILE A 519 24.96 10.74 40.56
N PRO A 520 25.21 9.89 39.56
CA PRO A 520 26.10 8.76 39.72
C PRO A 520 27.52 9.32 39.98
N GLU A 521 28.12 8.96 41.11
CA GLU A 521 29.55 9.18 41.35
C GLU A 521 30.32 8.47 40.24
N GLU A 522 31.05 9.27 39.43
CA GLU A 522 32.05 8.76 38.51
C GLU A 522 33.17 8.13 39.32
N GLU A 523 33.32 6.82 39.21
CA GLU A 523 34.58 6.16 39.63
C GLU A 523 35.73 6.72 38.82
N PRO A 524 36.90 7.01 39.48
CA PRO A 524 38.04 7.59 38.78
C PRO A 524 38.67 6.52 37.85
N VAL A 525 38.65 6.84 36.55
CA VAL A 525 39.36 6.08 35.52
C VAL A 525 40.86 6.02 35.88
N SER A 526 41.31 4.89 36.35
CA SER A 526 42.73 4.59 36.55
C SER A 526 43.43 4.50 35.19
N LYS A 527 44.48 5.27 35.07
CA LYS A 527 45.47 5.38 34.00
C LYS A 527 45.74 4.04 33.30
N PHE A 528 45.41 3.94 32.03
CA PHE A 528 46.06 3.01 31.10
C PHE A 528 47.24 3.74 30.47
N SER A 529 48.43 3.27 30.82
CA SER A 529 49.71 3.72 30.27
C SER A 529 49.83 3.37 28.80
N LEU A 530 50.25 4.35 28.04
CA LEU A 530 50.78 4.22 26.69
C LEU A 530 51.95 3.26 26.67
N LEU A 531 51.86 2.17 25.93
CA LEU A 531 53.01 1.36 25.52
C LEU A 531 53.50 1.89 24.16
N ASN A 532 54.74 2.35 24.16
CA ASN A 532 55.55 2.73 23.01
C ASN A 532 55.82 1.50 22.11
N PRO A 533 55.87 1.69 20.80
CA PRO A 533 56.36 0.67 19.88
C PRO A 533 57.86 0.88 19.63
N SER A 534 58.70 0.06 20.21
CA SER A 534 60.05 -0.25 19.71
C SER A 534 60.52 -1.56 20.35
N ASP A 535 60.95 -2.43 19.46
CA ASP A 535 61.84 -3.59 19.60
C ASP A 535 61.19 -4.97 19.31
N GLU A 536 61.68 -5.43 18.15
CA GLU A 536 61.71 -6.76 17.49
C GLU A 536 60.58 -7.11 16.53
#